data_2e4c1e08f859d28793550a0f289fa20d
#
_entry.id   2e4c1e08f859d28793550a0f289fa20d
#
_cell.length_a   1.000
_cell.length_b   1.000
_cell.length_c   1.000
_cell.angle_alpha   90.00
_cell.angle_beta   90.00
_cell.angle_gamma   90.00
#
_symmetry.space_group_name_H-M   'P 1'
#
loop_
_entity.id
_entity.type
_entity.pdbx_description
1 polymer ?
#
loop_
_entity_poly.entity_id
_entity_poly.type
_entity_poly.pdbx_seq_one_letter_code
_entity_poly.pdbx_strand_id
1 'polypeptide(L)'
;MNLSKKYLYTVSLALLGAVAFPSCNCNGGEDQPTPPPTEEKSLIASLKVTAEDLTDSSKGEVITQYAYDKEGRVSSITVVMTGDEGPHSETWPITYGDGTMTVSFPTGLQVFQTNTSDYIVGEKTSGAESFFSASYDTEGHLRSLMHDEQGVYTFRWKGDLISERQLTIGESQGMTSHTTFTYGKVKDPAGLMVLYIPEFTDMPIPGAWFGKTPTYLPSKRVSTLKVSGSSLPVEMTTTYDYTLDAKGRPVKIVTTDDLKSKSKDLIPDFAGKILRTTFTITYK
;
A
#
# COMPACT_ATOMS: atom_id res chain seq x y z
N MET A 1 -30.62 3.82 3.59
CA MET A 1 -29.40 3.11 3.98
C MET A 1 -28.22 3.98 3.53
N ASN A 2 -27.50 4.58 4.47
CA ASN A 2 -26.52 5.63 4.15
C ASN A 2 -25.22 5.03 3.65
N LEU A 3 -25.09 4.89 2.33
CA LEU A 3 -23.87 4.45 1.62
C LEU A 3 -22.68 5.44 1.79
N SER A 4 -22.93 6.66 2.28
CA SER A 4 -21.95 7.73 2.34
C SER A 4 -20.78 7.51 3.34
N LYS A 5 -21.00 6.76 4.43
CA LYS A 5 -19.95 6.53 5.44
C LYS A 5 -18.93 5.46 5.04
N LYS A 6 -19.31 4.42 4.28
CA LYS A 6 -18.37 3.42 3.78
C LYS A 6 -17.34 4.02 2.81
N TYR A 7 -17.78 4.96 1.97
CA TYR A 7 -16.88 5.64 1.03
C TYR A 7 -15.95 6.67 1.69
N LEU A 8 -16.29 7.18 2.88
CA LEU A 8 -15.49 8.22 3.54
C LEU A 8 -14.11 7.70 3.97
N TYR A 9 -14.01 6.45 4.39
CA TYR A 9 -12.73 5.84 4.80
C TYR A 9 -11.87 5.42 3.61
N THR A 10 -12.48 4.96 2.52
CA THR A 10 -11.76 4.56 1.29
C THR A 10 -11.25 5.79 0.52
N VAL A 11 -12.02 6.88 0.49
CA VAL A 11 -11.64 8.12 -0.22
C VAL A 11 -10.56 8.90 0.51
N SER A 12 -10.47 8.80 1.85
CA SER A 12 -9.44 9.51 2.64
C SER A 12 -8.02 9.08 2.32
N LEU A 13 -7.82 7.88 1.75
CA LEU A 13 -6.52 7.36 1.38
C LEU A 13 -6.19 7.47 -0.11
N ALA A 14 -7.19 7.64 -0.99
CA ALA A 14 -7.03 7.56 -2.43
C ALA A 14 -6.54 8.86 -3.12
N LEU A 15 -6.56 9.98 -2.42
CA LEU A 15 -6.33 11.29 -3.03
C LEU A 15 -4.89 11.76 -2.89
N LEU A 16 -3.97 11.50 -3.82
CA LEU A 16 -2.81 12.37 -4.02
C LEU A 16 -1.69 11.85 -4.94
N GLY A 17 -1.47 12.54 -6.05
CA GLY A 17 -0.40 12.29 -6.91
C GLY A 17 0.07 13.26 -7.99
N ALA A 18 0.93 13.14 -8.80
CA ALA A 18 1.64 13.47 -10.06
C ALA A 18 2.62 14.67 -10.12
N VAL A 19 3.67 14.65 -10.81
CA VAL A 19 4.16 14.86 -12.17
C VAL A 19 5.71 14.73 -12.30
N ALA A 20 6.15 14.53 -13.53
CA ALA A 20 7.32 13.94 -14.13
C ALA A 20 8.60 14.80 -14.35
N PHE A 21 9.73 14.08 -14.62
CA PHE A 21 10.91 14.20 -15.49
C PHE A 21 12.16 14.96 -14.99
N PRO A 22 13.37 14.69 -15.55
CA PRO A 22 13.88 13.64 -16.42
C PRO A 22 15.08 12.82 -15.89
N SER A 23 15.48 11.84 -16.72
CA SER A 23 16.58 10.88 -16.53
C SER A 23 17.99 11.47 -16.55
N CYS A 24 18.92 10.84 -15.83
CA CYS A 24 20.33 10.78 -16.18
C CYS A 24 20.91 9.41 -15.87
N ASN A 25 21.67 8.93 -16.84
CA ASN A 25 22.41 7.67 -16.86
C ASN A 25 23.82 7.90 -16.32
N CYS A 26 24.33 7.02 -15.45
CA CYS A 26 25.76 6.90 -15.19
C CYS A 26 26.15 5.48 -14.81
N ASN A 27 26.99 4.88 -15.65
CA ASN A 27 27.72 3.64 -15.44
C ASN A 27 28.86 3.83 -14.42
N GLY A 28 29.23 2.77 -13.70
CA GLY A 28 30.54 2.68 -13.07
C GLY A 28 30.71 1.59 -12.03
N GLY A 29 31.50 0.55 -12.35
CA GLY A 29 32.47 -0.10 -11.46
C GLY A 29 32.01 -1.21 -10.53
N GLU A 30 32.49 -2.41 -10.84
CA GLU A 30 32.41 -3.63 -10.03
C GLU A 30 33.22 -3.51 -8.74
N ASP A 31 32.60 -3.86 -7.61
CA ASP A 31 33.22 -4.56 -6.50
C ASP A 31 32.13 -5.48 -5.92
N GLN A 32 32.34 -6.79 -5.98
CA GLN A 32 31.40 -7.76 -5.41
C GLN A 32 31.55 -7.78 -3.88
N PRO A 33 30.60 -7.23 -3.13
CA PRO A 33 30.57 -7.48 -1.69
C PRO A 33 30.05 -8.89 -1.44
N THR A 34 30.67 -9.55 -0.47
CA THR A 34 30.18 -10.80 0.14
C THR A 34 28.67 -10.67 0.42
N PRO A 35 27.85 -11.68 0.04
CA PRO A 35 26.41 -11.58 0.28
C PRO A 35 26.17 -11.37 1.79
N PRO A 36 25.40 -10.35 2.16
CA PRO A 36 25.03 -10.14 3.54
C PRO A 36 24.30 -11.36 4.07
N PRO A 37 24.41 -11.70 5.36
CA PRO A 37 23.67 -12.78 5.97
C PRO A 37 22.18 -12.59 5.64
N THR A 38 21.54 -13.65 5.16
CA THR A 38 20.12 -13.65 4.78
C THR A 38 19.31 -13.22 6.00
N GLU A 39 18.86 -11.96 6.03
CA GLU A 39 17.99 -11.49 7.11
C GLU A 39 16.70 -12.30 7.06
N GLU A 40 16.41 -13.00 8.16
CA GLU A 40 15.21 -13.82 8.29
C GLU A 40 13.97 -12.92 8.18
N LYS A 41 13.16 -13.11 7.13
CA LYS A 41 11.93 -12.34 6.94
C LYS A 41 11.01 -12.52 8.15
N SER A 42 10.60 -11.43 8.76
CA SER A 42 9.66 -11.46 9.88
C SER A 42 8.23 -11.64 9.35
N LEU A 43 7.64 -12.79 9.61
CA LEU A 43 6.27 -13.07 9.19
C LEU A 43 5.28 -12.34 10.09
N ILE A 44 4.36 -11.59 9.50
CA ILE A 44 3.28 -10.90 10.22
C ILE A 44 2.20 -11.92 10.58
N ALA A 45 1.87 -12.05 11.87
CA ALA A 45 0.73 -12.86 12.31
C ALA A 45 -0.58 -12.07 12.20
N SER A 46 -0.58 -10.79 12.58
CA SER A 46 -1.72 -9.90 12.39
C SER A 46 -1.31 -8.45 12.15
N LEU A 47 -2.13 -7.75 11.39
CA LEU A 47 -2.08 -6.32 11.14
C LEU A 47 -3.44 -5.72 11.53
N LYS A 48 -3.46 -4.88 12.54
CA LYS A 48 -4.63 -4.09 12.92
C LYS A 48 -4.43 -2.66 12.43
N VAL A 49 -5.37 -2.18 11.65
CA VAL A 49 -5.40 -0.80 11.16
C VAL A 49 -6.56 -0.07 11.84
N THR A 50 -6.27 1.05 12.45
CA THR A 50 -7.26 1.95 13.03
C THR A 50 -7.12 3.31 12.39
N ALA A 51 -8.15 3.78 11.71
CA ALA A 51 -8.24 5.14 11.18
C ALA A 51 -9.10 6.00 12.11
N GLU A 52 -8.66 7.19 12.41
CA GLU A 52 -9.31 8.12 13.34
C GLU A 52 -9.29 9.54 12.75
N ASP A 53 -10.46 10.16 12.67
CA ASP A 53 -10.58 11.60 12.42
C ASP A 53 -10.52 12.33 13.76
N LEU A 54 -9.47 13.12 13.97
CA LEU A 54 -9.25 13.81 15.24
C LEU A 54 -10.18 15.02 15.44
N THR A 55 -10.97 15.38 14.43
CA THR A 55 -11.88 16.52 14.50
C THR A 55 -13.28 16.13 14.97
N ASP A 56 -13.78 14.95 14.63
CA ASP A 56 -15.10 14.45 15.01
C ASP A 56 -15.06 13.16 15.85
N SER A 57 -13.84 12.65 16.12
CA SER A 57 -13.60 11.40 16.87
C SER A 57 -14.21 10.16 16.23
N SER A 58 -14.56 10.22 14.94
CA SER A 58 -14.99 9.03 14.21
C SER A 58 -13.83 8.07 14.03
N LYS A 59 -14.11 6.77 14.15
CA LYS A 59 -13.08 5.74 14.17
C LYS A 59 -13.53 4.50 13.43
N GLY A 60 -12.65 3.98 12.56
CA GLY A 60 -12.80 2.70 11.90
C GLY A 60 -11.67 1.76 12.24
N GLU A 61 -11.94 0.46 12.28
CA GLU A 61 -10.96 -0.55 12.60
C GLU A 61 -11.10 -1.76 11.67
N VAL A 62 -9.95 -2.23 11.15
CA VAL A 62 -9.82 -3.46 10.39
C VAL A 62 -8.68 -4.28 11.00
N ILE A 63 -8.91 -5.57 11.23
CA ILE A 63 -7.90 -6.51 11.69
C ILE A 63 -7.72 -7.56 10.62
N THR A 64 -6.49 -7.75 10.17
CA THR A 64 -6.11 -8.80 9.24
C THR A 64 -5.20 -9.80 9.92
N GLN A 65 -5.51 -11.07 9.78
CA GLN A 65 -4.72 -12.19 10.31
C GLN A 65 -4.21 -13.02 9.15
N TYR A 66 -2.95 -13.45 9.23
CA TYR A 66 -2.29 -14.24 8.19
C TYR A 66 -1.95 -15.64 8.71
N ALA A 67 -2.38 -16.66 7.99
CA ALA A 67 -1.83 -18.00 8.12
C ALA A 67 -0.81 -18.27 7.01
N TYR A 68 0.12 -19.18 7.26
CA TYR A 68 1.23 -19.49 6.34
C TYR A 68 1.34 -21.00 6.16
N ASP A 69 1.71 -21.40 4.95
CA ASP A 69 2.08 -22.78 4.63
C ASP A 69 3.50 -23.12 5.15
N LYS A 70 3.93 -24.34 4.91
CA LYS A 70 5.26 -24.83 5.32
C LYS A 70 6.43 -24.16 4.57
N GLU A 71 6.16 -23.56 3.42
CA GLU A 71 7.10 -22.76 2.63
C GLU A 71 7.18 -21.30 3.10
N GLY A 72 6.37 -20.91 4.09
CA GLY A 72 6.29 -19.53 4.60
C GLY A 72 5.50 -18.58 3.70
N ARG A 73 4.72 -19.09 2.74
CA ARG A 73 3.81 -18.29 1.92
C ARG A 73 2.45 -18.16 2.62
N VAL A 74 1.75 -17.06 2.41
CA VAL A 74 0.43 -16.86 3.01
C VAL A 74 -0.57 -17.89 2.46
N SER A 75 -1.14 -18.71 3.33
CA SER A 75 -2.13 -19.75 2.97
C SER A 75 -3.57 -19.33 3.23
N SER A 76 -3.79 -18.35 4.08
CA SER A 76 -5.09 -17.67 4.21
C SER A 76 -4.95 -16.28 4.83
N ILE A 77 -5.91 -15.43 4.52
CA ILE A 77 -6.10 -14.12 5.12
C ILE A 77 -7.47 -14.11 5.80
N THR A 78 -7.54 -13.73 7.06
CA THR A 78 -8.81 -13.49 7.77
C THR A 78 -8.91 -11.99 8.05
N VAL A 79 -9.97 -11.37 7.54
CA VAL A 79 -10.26 -9.94 7.76
C VAL A 79 -11.43 -9.83 8.72
N VAL A 80 -11.24 -9.05 9.78
CA VAL A 80 -12.28 -8.70 10.74
C VAL A 80 -12.50 -7.19 10.65
N MET A 81 -13.69 -6.79 10.27
CA MET A 81 -14.11 -5.39 10.19
C MET A 81 -15.10 -5.10 11.32
N THR A 82 -14.92 -3.98 12.00
CA THR A 82 -15.85 -3.52 13.02
C THR A 82 -16.67 -2.37 12.42
N GLY A 83 -17.97 -2.59 12.23
CA GLY A 83 -18.89 -1.59 11.70
C GLY A 83 -20.10 -1.39 12.62
N ASP A 84 -21.02 -0.51 12.21
CA ASP A 84 -22.26 -0.18 12.98
C ASP A 84 -23.16 -1.41 13.21
N GLU A 85 -23.07 -2.43 12.34
CA GLU A 85 -23.82 -3.69 12.42
C GLU A 85 -23.12 -4.77 13.28
N GLY A 86 -22.01 -4.43 13.92
CA GLY A 86 -21.16 -5.34 14.70
C GLY A 86 -19.98 -5.89 13.90
N PRO A 87 -19.16 -6.74 14.52
CA PRO A 87 -17.99 -7.30 13.86
C PRO A 87 -18.39 -8.31 12.78
N HIS A 88 -17.85 -8.12 11.58
CA HIS A 88 -17.95 -9.05 10.46
C HIS A 88 -16.58 -9.66 10.20
N SER A 89 -16.52 -10.98 9.98
CA SER A 89 -15.26 -11.68 9.72
C SER A 89 -15.38 -12.55 8.47
N GLU A 90 -14.38 -12.42 7.60
CA GLU A 90 -14.26 -13.23 6.40
C GLU A 90 -12.86 -13.89 6.37
N THR A 91 -12.79 -15.12 5.89
CA THR A 91 -11.52 -15.81 5.66
C THR A 91 -11.38 -16.13 4.18
N TRP A 92 -10.24 -15.78 3.61
CA TRP A 92 -9.89 -15.97 2.21
C TRP A 92 -8.77 -17.01 2.09
N PRO A 93 -9.08 -18.29 1.82
CA PRO A 93 -8.07 -19.30 1.52
C PRO A 93 -7.28 -18.94 0.28
N ILE A 94 -5.96 -19.28 0.30
CA ILE A 94 -5.05 -19.00 -0.79
C ILE A 94 -4.36 -20.31 -1.18
N THR A 95 -4.35 -20.60 -2.48
CA THR A 95 -3.66 -21.74 -3.04
C THR A 95 -2.70 -21.30 -4.14
N TYR A 96 -1.55 -21.95 -4.23
CA TYR A 96 -0.53 -21.70 -5.23
C TYR A 96 -0.48 -22.86 -6.21
N GLY A 97 -0.48 -22.52 -7.50
CA GLY A 97 -0.32 -23.44 -8.61
C GLY A 97 0.88 -23.06 -9.47
N ASP A 98 1.03 -23.74 -10.61
CA ASP A 98 2.12 -23.48 -11.55
C ASP A 98 1.92 -22.12 -12.22
N GLY A 99 2.69 -21.11 -11.79
CA GLY A 99 2.58 -19.72 -12.25
C GLY A 99 1.24 -19.05 -11.92
N THR A 100 0.54 -19.54 -10.90
CA THR A 100 -0.74 -18.96 -10.48
C THR A 100 -0.91 -18.94 -8.96
N MET A 101 -1.67 -17.97 -8.48
CA MET A 101 -2.15 -17.89 -7.12
C MET A 101 -3.67 -17.67 -7.16
N THR A 102 -4.41 -18.47 -6.43
CA THR A 102 -5.87 -18.36 -6.33
C THR A 102 -6.28 -17.92 -4.95
N VAL A 103 -7.06 -16.85 -4.86
CA VAL A 103 -7.69 -16.37 -3.63
C VAL A 103 -9.17 -16.70 -3.70
N SER A 104 -9.69 -17.37 -2.65
CA SER A 104 -11.09 -17.72 -2.54
C SER A 104 -11.82 -16.69 -1.69
N PHE A 105 -12.56 -15.77 -2.34
CA PHE A 105 -13.43 -14.80 -1.66
C PHE A 105 -14.84 -15.39 -1.48
N PRO A 106 -15.66 -14.86 -0.57
CA PRO A 106 -17.08 -15.25 -0.46
C PRO A 106 -17.86 -15.03 -1.77
N THR A 107 -17.44 -14.07 -2.59
CA THR A 107 -18.06 -13.73 -3.88
C THR A 107 -17.57 -14.56 -5.06
N GLY A 108 -16.53 -15.37 -4.88
CA GLY A 108 -15.96 -16.23 -5.93
C GLY A 108 -14.46 -16.37 -5.85
N LEU A 109 -13.90 -17.03 -6.86
CA LEU A 109 -12.45 -17.25 -6.99
C LEU A 109 -11.83 -16.15 -7.84
N GLN A 110 -10.73 -15.58 -7.33
CA GLN A 110 -9.87 -14.70 -8.11
C GLN A 110 -8.53 -15.39 -8.35
N VAL A 111 -8.13 -15.50 -9.61
CA VAL A 111 -6.90 -16.18 -10.01
C VAL A 111 -5.91 -15.14 -10.52
N PHE A 112 -4.77 -15.04 -9.85
CA PHE A 112 -3.67 -14.19 -10.28
C PHE A 112 -2.62 -15.01 -11.03
N GLN A 113 -2.05 -14.42 -12.05
CA GLN A 113 -0.83 -14.92 -12.68
C GLN A 113 0.37 -14.45 -11.87
N THR A 114 1.35 -15.33 -11.68
CA THR A 114 2.60 -15.01 -11.00
C THR A 114 3.80 -15.25 -11.93
N ASN A 115 4.88 -14.51 -11.70
CA ASN A 115 6.15 -14.78 -12.36
C ASN A 115 6.93 -15.88 -11.63
N THR A 116 8.12 -16.19 -12.10
CA THR A 116 9.02 -17.23 -11.53
C THR A 116 9.49 -16.93 -10.10
N SER A 117 9.24 -15.74 -9.58
CA SER A 117 9.53 -15.34 -8.19
C SER A 117 8.27 -15.26 -7.32
N ASP A 118 7.14 -15.82 -7.78
CA ASP A 118 5.82 -15.78 -7.16
C ASP A 118 5.22 -14.36 -6.98
N TYR A 119 5.73 -13.36 -7.73
CA TYR A 119 5.14 -12.02 -7.72
C TYR A 119 3.95 -11.95 -8.67
N ILE A 120 2.87 -11.31 -8.25
CA ILE A 120 1.68 -11.12 -9.08
C ILE A 120 2.03 -10.24 -10.28
N VAL A 121 1.70 -10.71 -11.49
CA VAL A 121 1.89 -9.94 -12.74
C VAL A 121 0.57 -9.57 -13.40
N GLY A 122 -0.53 -10.22 -13.03
CA GLY A 122 -1.84 -9.93 -13.57
C GLY A 122 -2.91 -10.80 -12.96
N GLU A 123 -4.15 -10.54 -13.37
CA GLU A 123 -5.31 -11.37 -13.04
C GLU A 123 -5.64 -12.26 -14.23
N LYS A 124 -5.95 -13.53 -13.98
CA LYS A 124 -6.42 -14.46 -14.99
C LYS A 124 -7.94 -14.46 -15.00
N THR A 125 -8.53 -13.63 -15.86
CA THR A 125 -9.97 -13.64 -16.08
C THR A 125 -10.35 -14.50 -17.29
N SER A 126 -11.44 -15.25 -17.19
CA SER A 126 -12.00 -15.99 -18.33
C SER A 126 -12.83 -15.05 -19.19
N GLY A 127 -12.20 -14.37 -20.16
CA GLY A 127 -12.91 -13.66 -21.23
C GLY A 127 -13.20 -12.17 -21.03
N ALA A 128 -12.71 -11.54 -19.96
CA ALA A 128 -12.76 -10.09 -19.76
C ALA A 128 -11.35 -9.48 -19.75
N GLU A 129 -11.25 -8.17 -19.93
CA GLU A 129 -10.01 -7.44 -19.71
C GLU A 129 -9.54 -7.62 -18.27
N SER A 130 -8.24 -7.76 -18.06
CA SER A 130 -7.66 -7.93 -16.73
C SER A 130 -7.83 -6.65 -15.93
N PHE A 131 -8.55 -6.73 -14.80
CA PHE A 131 -8.72 -5.60 -13.88
C PHE A 131 -7.43 -5.23 -13.13
N PHE A 132 -6.42 -6.09 -13.19
CA PHE A 132 -5.19 -5.93 -12.46
C PHE A 132 -3.98 -6.35 -13.29
N SER A 133 -2.94 -5.51 -13.32
CA SER A 133 -1.63 -5.90 -13.86
C SER A 133 -0.49 -5.23 -13.09
N ALA A 134 0.65 -5.93 -12.98
CA ALA A 134 1.84 -5.40 -12.35
C ALA A 134 3.08 -5.68 -13.21
N SER A 135 4.03 -4.76 -13.22
CA SER A 135 5.32 -4.92 -13.89
C SER A 135 6.48 -4.65 -12.94
N TYR A 136 7.60 -5.33 -13.20
CA TYR A 136 8.79 -5.28 -12.35
C TYR A 136 10.03 -4.96 -13.18
N ASP A 137 11.06 -4.42 -12.53
CA ASP A 137 12.37 -4.33 -13.14
C ASP A 137 13.14 -5.66 -13.01
N THR A 138 14.36 -5.67 -13.55
CA THR A 138 15.23 -6.86 -13.53
C THR A 138 15.70 -7.24 -12.12
N GLU A 139 15.60 -6.32 -11.17
CA GLU A 139 15.94 -6.56 -9.77
C GLU A 139 14.74 -7.05 -8.94
N GLY A 140 13.54 -7.06 -9.53
CA GLY A 140 12.29 -7.48 -8.89
C GLY A 140 11.57 -6.36 -8.13
N HIS A 141 11.90 -5.10 -8.37
CA HIS A 141 11.16 -3.97 -7.82
C HIS A 141 9.90 -3.68 -8.64
N LEU A 142 8.80 -3.41 -7.96
CA LEU A 142 7.54 -3.02 -8.60
C LEU A 142 7.71 -1.71 -9.37
N ARG A 143 7.46 -1.73 -10.68
CA ARG A 143 7.53 -0.56 -11.57
C ARG A 143 6.19 0.08 -11.81
N SER A 144 5.19 -0.74 -12.06
CA SER A 144 3.82 -0.28 -12.24
C SER A 144 2.83 -1.26 -11.67
N LEU A 145 1.69 -0.74 -11.27
CA LEU A 145 0.54 -1.48 -10.82
C LEU A 145 -0.69 -0.81 -11.42
N MET A 146 -1.45 -1.51 -12.23
CA MET A 146 -2.71 -1.06 -12.77
C MET A 146 -3.85 -1.78 -12.06
N HIS A 147 -4.84 -1.03 -11.64
CA HIS A 147 -6.12 -1.52 -11.17
C HIS A 147 -7.21 -0.67 -11.82
N ASP A 148 -8.17 -1.32 -12.47
CA ASP A 148 -9.14 -0.67 -13.36
C ASP A 148 -9.94 0.44 -12.67
N GLU A 149 -10.36 0.20 -11.42
CA GLU A 149 -11.10 1.19 -10.63
C GLU A 149 -10.23 2.21 -9.90
N GLN A 150 -8.98 1.87 -9.58
CA GLN A 150 -8.07 2.70 -8.77
C GLN A 150 -7.02 3.44 -9.61
N GLY A 151 -6.90 3.11 -10.90
CA GLY A 151 -5.96 3.76 -11.81
C GLY A 151 -4.61 3.06 -11.89
N VAL A 152 -3.63 3.80 -12.40
CA VAL A 152 -2.27 3.30 -12.65
C VAL A 152 -1.29 3.92 -11.69
N TYR A 153 -0.62 3.09 -10.91
CA TYR A 153 0.51 3.46 -10.07
C TYR A 153 1.81 3.23 -10.83
N THR A 154 2.74 4.15 -10.74
CA THR A 154 4.12 3.95 -11.17
C THR A 154 5.08 4.28 -10.04
N PHE A 155 6.18 3.53 -9.94
CA PHE A 155 7.15 3.64 -8.86
C PHE A 155 8.53 3.91 -9.43
N ARG A 156 9.25 4.82 -8.80
CA ARG A 156 10.67 5.04 -9.03
C ARG A 156 11.46 4.59 -7.82
N TRP A 157 12.50 3.83 -8.08
CA TRP A 157 13.40 3.32 -7.06
C TRP A 157 14.74 4.02 -7.13
N LYS A 158 15.36 4.18 -5.96
CA LYS A 158 16.75 4.62 -5.80
C LYS A 158 17.45 3.61 -4.91
N GLY A 159 18.17 2.66 -5.50
CA GLY A 159 18.56 1.42 -4.83
C GLY A 159 17.31 0.68 -4.34
N ASP A 160 17.34 0.15 -3.13
CA ASP A 160 16.22 -0.59 -2.53
C ASP A 160 15.17 0.32 -1.84
N LEU A 161 15.01 1.58 -2.27
CA LEU A 161 14.05 2.52 -1.70
C LEU A 161 13.16 3.12 -2.79
N ILE A 162 11.86 3.17 -2.53
CA ILE A 162 10.92 3.90 -3.38
C ILE A 162 11.16 5.40 -3.18
N SER A 163 11.72 6.08 -4.18
CA SER A 163 11.92 7.54 -4.12
C SER A 163 10.65 8.30 -4.43
N GLU A 164 9.86 7.79 -5.38
CA GLU A 164 8.64 8.43 -5.85
C GLU A 164 7.58 7.39 -6.20
N ARG A 165 6.32 7.76 -6.01
CA ARG A 165 5.15 7.07 -6.53
C ARG A 165 4.30 8.04 -7.34
N GLN A 166 3.79 7.59 -8.45
CA GLN A 166 2.81 8.31 -9.25
C GLN A 166 1.52 7.48 -9.34
N LEU A 167 0.35 8.14 -9.20
CA LEU A 167 -0.96 7.56 -9.46
C LEU A 167 -1.64 8.38 -10.55
N THR A 168 -2.26 7.74 -11.52
CA THR A 168 -3.13 8.36 -12.52
C THR A 168 -4.47 7.65 -12.48
N ILE A 169 -5.53 8.39 -12.15
CA ILE A 169 -6.89 7.86 -12.11
C ILE A 169 -7.61 8.34 -13.35
N GLY A 170 -8.09 7.41 -14.14
CA GLY A 170 -8.83 7.48 -15.39
C GLY A 170 -8.90 8.80 -16.15
N GLU A 171 -8.88 8.72 -17.47
CA GLU A 171 -8.95 9.91 -18.34
C GLU A 171 -10.19 10.78 -18.07
N SER A 172 -11.30 10.17 -17.64
CA SER A 172 -12.56 10.87 -17.35
C SER A 172 -12.57 11.65 -16.04
N GLN A 173 -11.79 11.22 -15.02
CA GLN A 173 -11.70 11.92 -13.74
C GLN A 173 -10.55 12.93 -13.70
N GLY A 174 -9.58 12.80 -14.61
CA GLY A 174 -8.49 13.74 -14.78
C GLY A 174 -7.69 14.01 -13.51
N MET A 175 -7.57 13.01 -12.66
CA MET A 175 -6.83 13.11 -11.41
C MET A 175 -5.47 12.48 -11.55
N THR A 176 -4.50 13.23 -11.17
CA THR A 176 -3.12 12.75 -11.17
C THR A 176 -2.41 13.09 -9.89
N SER A 177 -1.47 12.22 -9.48
CA SER A 177 -0.87 12.26 -8.18
C SER A 177 0.65 12.01 -8.11
N HIS A 178 1.44 12.77 -7.28
CA HIS A 178 2.89 12.60 -7.04
C HIS A 178 3.22 12.50 -5.56
N THR A 179 3.88 11.48 -5.20
CA THR A 179 4.30 11.23 -3.82
C THR A 179 5.80 11.03 -3.76
N THR A 180 6.47 11.76 -2.89
CA THR A 180 7.88 11.56 -2.56
C THR A 180 8.02 11.04 -1.15
N PHE A 181 9.02 10.17 -0.93
CA PHE A 181 9.28 9.54 0.35
C PHE A 181 10.63 9.98 0.91
N THR A 182 10.65 10.26 2.21
CA THR A 182 11.87 10.44 2.99
C THR A 182 11.96 9.30 3.99
N TYR A 183 13.13 8.70 4.12
CA TYR A 183 13.37 7.52 4.93
C TYR A 183 14.07 7.84 6.24
N GLY A 184 13.73 7.09 7.29
CA GLY A 184 14.44 7.04 8.55
C GLY A 184 15.47 5.90 8.58
N LYS A 185 15.73 5.42 9.79
CA LYS A 185 16.64 4.28 10.05
C LYS A 185 15.92 3.00 10.43
N VAL A 186 14.58 3.01 10.45
CA VAL A 186 13.77 1.85 10.81
C VAL A 186 13.70 0.92 9.60
N LYS A 187 14.18 -0.32 9.76
CA LYS A 187 14.10 -1.35 8.72
C LYS A 187 12.68 -1.85 8.55
N ASP A 188 12.37 -2.34 7.34
CA ASP A 188 11.13 -3.03 7.01
C ASP A 188 11.35 -4.55 6.86
N PRO A 189 11.42 -5.34 7.93
CA PRO A 189 11.65 -6.77 7.84
C PRO A 189 10.42 -7.56 7.37
N ALA A 190 9.27 -6.92 7.28
CA ALA A 190 7.99 -7.55 7.00
C ALA A 190 7.41 -7.19 5.62
N GLY A 191 7.98 -6.20 4.93
CA GLY A 191 7.50 -5.76 3.64
C GLY A 191 6.15 -5.05 3.69
N LEU A 192 6.06 -3.98 4.46
CA LEU A 192 4.81 -3.24 4.70
C LEU A 192 4.42 -2.35 3.51
N MET A 193 4.14 -2.95 2.35
CA MET A 193 3.75 -2.23 1.13
C MET A 193 2.51 -1.35 1.32
N VAL A 194 1.65 -1.65 2.28
CA VAL A 194 0.50 -0.82 2.67
C VAL A 194 0.88 0.63 3.01
N LEU A 195 2.11 0.89 3.44
CA LEU A 195 2.59 2.25 3.71
C LEU A 195 2.90 3.05 2.42
N TYR A 196 3.07 2.34 1.30
CA TYR A 196 3.40 2.92 0.00
C TYR A 196 2.21 2.93 -0.95
N ILE A 197 1.28 2.00 -0.75
CA ILE A 197 0.02 1.86 -1.50
C ILE A 197 -1.11 1.81 -0.47
N PRO A 198 -1.45 2.95 0.15
CA PRO A 198 -2.45 3.00 1.21
C PRO A 198 -3.86 2.60 0.75
N GLU A 199 -4.12 2.61 -0.54
CA GLU A 199 -5.35 2.15 -1.15
C GLU A 199 -5.62 0.65 -0.90
N PHE A 200 -4.59 -0.10 -0.51
CA PHE A 200 -4.72 -1.50 -0.10
C PHE A 200 -4.91 -1.71 1.41
N THR A 201 -5.19 -0.66 2.18
CA THR A 201 -5.49 -0.84 3.62
C THR A 201 -6.73 -1.68 3.89
N ASP A 202 -7.72 -1.62 2.98
CA ASP A 202 -8.95 -2.42 3.06
C ASP A 202 -8.76 -3.86 2.54
N MET A 203 -7.72 -4.09 1.75
CA MET A 203 -7.24 -5.40 1.32
C MET A 203 -5.75 -5.51 1.66
N PRO A 204 -5.39 -5.81 2.91
CA PRO A 204 -4.00 -5.88 3.33
C PRO A 204 -3.30 -7.08 2.70
N ILE A 205 -2.90 -6.89 1.46
CA ILE A 205 -2.17 -7.86 0.67
C ILE A 205 -0.72 -7.88 1.16
N PRO A 206 -0.14 -9.07 1.41
CA PRO A 206 1.25 -9.18 1.80
C PRO A 206 2.18 -8.51 0.79
N GLY A 207 3.07 -7.65 1.25
CA GLY A 207 4.01 -6.94 0.38
C GLY A 207 4.86 -7.87 -0.49
N ALA A 208 5.13 -9.08 -0.01
CA ALA A 208 5.85 -10.12 -0.74
C ALA A 208 5.22 -10.49 -2.09
N TRP A 209 3.94 -10.24 -2.31
CA TRP A 209 3.28 -10.49 -3.59
C TRP A 209 3.59 -9.43 -4.65
N PHE A 210 4.10 -8.27 -4.23
CA PHE A 210 4.44 -7.15 -5.10
C PHE A 210 5.94 -6.95 -5.31
N GLY A 211 6.71 -8.01 -5.21
CA GLY A 211 8.13 -7.97 -5.47
C GLY A 211 8.97 -7.60 -4.26
N LYS A 212 10.15 -7.03 -4.53
CA LYS A 212 11.01 -6.52 -3.47
C LYS A 212 10.35 -5.34 -2.76
N THR A 213 10.44 -5.32 -1.45
CA THR A 213 9.96 -4.24 -0.61
C THR A 213 11.10 -3.32 -0.20
N PRO A 214 10.84 -2.04 0.11
CA PRO A 214 11.87 -1.12 0.58
C PRO A 214 12.58 -1.63 1.82
N THR A 215 13.90 -1.44 1.87
CA THR A 215 14.73 -1.88 3.03
C THR A 215 14.41 -1.11 4.30
N TYR A 216 14.02 0.16 4.17
CA TYR A 216 13.70 1.04 5.29
C TYR A 216 12.27 1.57 5.18
N LEU A 217 11.67 1.87 6.33
CA LEU A 217 10.37 2.48 6.42
C LEU A 217 10.43 4.01 6.24
N PRO A 218 9.40 4.63 5.62
CA PRO A 218 9.37 6.07 5.41
C PRO A 218 9.22 6.82 6.74
N SER A 219 9.96 7.90 6.93
CA SER A 219 9.76 8.83 8.05
C SER A 219 8.80 9.96 7.70
N LYS A 220 8.67 10.24 6.41
CA LYS A 220 7.80 11.28 5.87
C LYS A 220 7.38 10.95 4.44
N ARG A 221 6.17 11.29 4.09
CA ARG A 221 5.62 11.30 2.74
C ARG A 221 5.09 12.70 2.42
N VAL A 222 5.40 13.23 1.25
CA VAL A 222 4.78 14.45 0.73
C VAL A 222 4.08 14.10 -0.55
N SER A 223 2.83 14.40 -0.60
CA SER A 223 1.95 14.09 -1.71
C SER A 223 1.32 15.36 -2.25
N THR A 224 1.20 15.44 -3.59
CA THR A 224 0.61 16.59 -4.31
C THR A 224 -0.44 16.07 -5.28
N LEU A 225 -1.68 16.44 -5.17
CA LEU A 225 -2.78 16.09 -6.06
C LEU A 225 -3.07 17.22 -7.03
N LYS A 226 -3.31 16.87 -8.29
CA LYS A 226 -3.90 17.73 -9.30
C LYS A 226 -5.21 17.13 -9.76
N VAL A 227 -6.26 17.90 -9.71
CA VAL A 227 -7.58 17.55 -10.21
C VAL A 227 -7.84 18.36 -11.47
N SER A 228 -8.34 17.71 -12.52
CA SER A 228 -8.69 18.41 -13.78
C SER A 228 -9.71 19.52 -13.48
N GLY A 229 -9.49 20.70 -14.07
CA GLY A 229 -10.32 21.88 -13.81
C GLY A 229 -9.96 22.68 -12.56
N SER A 230 -9.08 22.17 -11.68
CA SER A 230 -8.57 22.95 -10.55
C SER A 230 -7.27 23.67 -10.90
N SER A 231 -7.17 24.94 -10.56
CA SER A 231 -5.95 25.74 -10.78
C SER A 231 -4.88 25.53 -9.69
N LEU A 232 -5.25 24.95 -8.55
CA LEU A 232 -4.35 24.75 -7.41
C LEU A 232 -4.20 23.28 -7.09
N PRO A 233 -2.96 22.81 -6.81
CA PRO A 233 -2.75 21.45 -6.31
C PRO A 233 -3.18 21.34 -4.85
N VAL A 234 -3.64 20.16 -4.47
CA VAL A 234 -3.80 19.76 -3.08
C VAL A 234 -2.48 19.18 -2.58
N GLU A 235 -1.97 19.65 -1.47
CA GLU A 235 -0.75 19.13 -0.87
C GLU A 235 -1.02 18.56 0.52
N MET A 236 -0.52 17.36 0.76
CA MET A 236 -0.60 16.67 2.05
C MET A 236 0.78 16.17 2.49
N THR A 237 1.07 16.33 3.75
CA THR A 237 2.25 15.74 4.39
C THR A 237 1.81 14.66 5.35
N THR A 238 2.39 13.46 5.22
CA THR A 238 2.22 12.36 6.18
C THR A 238 3.52 12.20 6.96
N THR A 239 3.43 12.17 8.26
CA THR A 239 4.54 11.80 9.16
C THR A 239 4.31 10.41 9.74
N TYR A 240 5.40 9.72 10.09
CA TYR A 240 5.38 8.34 10.58
C TYR A 240 6.14 8.26 11.90
N ASP A 241 5.46 7.79 12.96
CA ASP A 241 6.05 7.49 14.24
C ASP A 241 6.06 5.98 14.48
N TYR A 242 7.19 5.43 14.93
CA TYR A 242 7.43 4.00 15.06
C TYR A 242 7.67 3.60 16.52
N THR A 243 6.98 2.57 16.98
CA THR A 243 7.34 1.82 18.19
C THR A 243 7.93 0.49 17.77
N LEU A 244 9.10 0.16 18.28
CA LEU A 244 9.82 -1.07 17.92
C LEU A 244 9.80 -2.07 19.08
N ASP A 245 9.85 -3.35 18.75
CA ASP A 245 10.09 -4.43 19.73
C ASP A 245 11.59 -4.56 20.06
N ALA A 246 11.91 -5.51 20.93
CA ALA A 246 13.29 -5.77 21.34
C ALA A 246 14.21 -6.27 20.19
N LYS A 247 13.62 -6.73 19.07
CA LYS A 247 14.34 -7.14 17.84
C LYS A 247 14.48 -5.99 16.84
N GLY A 248 14.00 -4.79 17.17
CA GLY A 248 14.01 -3.63 16.29
C GLY A 248 12.93 -3.65 15.19
N ARG A 249 11.92 -4.54 15.28
CA ARG A 249 10.81 -4.63 14.32
C ARG A 249 9.68 -3.68 14.73
N PRO A 250 9.03 -2.99 13.77
CA PRO A 250 7.93 -2.08 14.07
C PRO A 250 6.69 -2.85 14.56
N VAL A 251 6.28 -2.67 15.81
CA VAL A 251 5.05 -3.25 16.36
C VAL A 251 3.89 -2.26 16.38
N LYS A 252 4.18 -0.97 16.26
CA LYS A 252 3.18 0.07 16.08
C LYS A 252 3.72 1.16 15.16
N ILE A 253 2.89 1.58 14.23
CA ILE A 253 3.16 2.71 13.32
C ILE A 253 1.99 3.67 13.46
N VAL A 254 2.26 4.93 13.71
CA VAL A 254 1.26 5.99 13.73
C VAL A 254 1.56 6.93 12.56
N THR A 255 0.63 7.08 11.64
CA THR A 255 0.70 8.10 10.61
C THR A 255 -0.21 9.26 10.96
N THR A 256 0.24 10.47 10.67
CA THR A 256 -0.58 11.68 10.81
C THR A 256 -0.51 12.43 9.49
N ASP A 257 -1.69 12.64 8.91
CA ASP A 257 -1.86 13.37 7.65
C ASP A 257 -2.20 14.83 7.95
N ASP A 258 -1.36 15.74 7.46
CA ASP A 258 -1.57 17.19 7.52
C ASP A 258 -1.84 17.72 6.11
N LEU A 259 -3.06 18.20 5.91
CA LEU A 259 -3.49 18.84 4.68
C LEU A 259 -3.19 20.35 4.76
N LYS A 260 -2.41 20.88 3.82
CA LYS A 260 -2.07 22.32 3.80
C LYS A 260 -3.33 23.19 3.71
N SER A 261 -3.31 24.34 4.38
CA SER A 261 -4.45 25.25 4.51
C SER A 261 -5.09 25.63 3.17
N LYS A 262 -4.27 25.93 2.14
CA LYS A 262 -4.76 26.25 0.80
C LYS A 262 -5.49 25.09 0.10
N SER A 263 -5.17 23.86 0.46
CA SER A 263 -5.81 22.65 -0.07
C SER A 263 -7.16 22.39 0.59
N LYS A 264 -7.38 22.90 1.79
CA LYS A 264 -8.65 22.72 2.53
C LYS A 264 -9.85 23.34 1.82
N ASP A 265 -9.62 24.43 1.08
CA ASP A 265 -10.67 25.09 0.30
C ASP A 265 -11.08 24.28 -0.94
N LEU A 266 -10.20 23.40 -1.43
CA LEU A 266 -10.44 22.57 -2.60
C LEU A 266 -11.16 21.26 -2.27
N ILE A 267 -11.04 20.82 -1.03
CA ILE A 267 -11.67 19.60 -0.53
C ILE A 267 -12.38 19.93 0.79
N PRO A 268 -13.58 20.53 0.72
CA PRO A 268 -14.31 20.99 1.92
C PRO A 268 -14.56 19.88 2.94
N ASP A 269 -14.81 18.64 2.49
CA ASP A 269 -15.06 17.49 3.36
C ASP A 269 -13.84 17.10 4.20
N PHE A 270 -12.64 17.54 3.80
CA PHE A 270 -11.37 17.34 4.51
C PHE A 270 -10.87 18.64 5.16
N ALA A 271 -11.59 19.75 4.99
CA ALA A 271 -11.18 21.04 5.52
C ALA A 271 -11.05 21.00 7.06
N GLY A 272 -9.83 21.19 7.55
CA GLY A 272 -9.55 21.16 8.98
C GLY A 272 -9.44 19.77 9.60
N LYS A 273 -9.65 18.70 8.86
CA LYS A 273 -9.47 17.32 9.35
C LYS A 273 -8.01 16.98 9.50
N ILE A 274 -7.68 16.33 10.60
CA ILE A 274 -6.38 15.68 10.80
C ILE A 274 -6.67 14.20 10.95
N LEU A 275 -6.23 13.44 9.96
CA LEU A 275 -6.41 11.99 9.97
C LEU A 275 -5.21 11.33 10.63
N ARG A 276 -5.49 10.43 11.53
CA ARG A 276 -4.49 9.58 12.17
C ARG A 276 -4.79 8.12 11.83
N THR A 277 -3.80 7.42 11.27
CA THR A 277 -3.90 5.98 11.09
C THR A 277 -2.89 5.28 11.98
N THR A 278 -3.35 4.31 12.73
CA THR A 278 -2.50 3.47 13.59
C THR A 278 -2.48 2.05 13.06
N PHE A 279 -1.29 1.57 12.75
CA PHE A 279 -1.03 0.17 12.41
C PHE A 279 -0.44 -0.51 13.65
N THR A 280 -1.06 -1.61 14.10
CA THR A 280 -0.52 -2.46 15.17
C THR A 280 -0.18 -3.81 14.56
N ILE A 281 1.07 -4.25 14.72
CA ILE A 281 1.65 -5.41 14.03
C ILE A 281 2.02 -6.45 15.07
N THR A 282 1.56 -7.68 14.85
CA THR A 282 2.01 -8.85 15.63
C THR A 282 2.78 -9.77 14.70
N TYR A 283 3.92 -10.23 15.14
CA TYR A 283 4.78 -11.17 14.41
C TYR A 283 4.61 -12.59 14.93
N LYS A 284 4.90 -13.56 14.04
CA LYS A 284 5.06 -14.97 14.43
C LYS A 284 6.31 -15.19 15.27
#